data_f7271b37d8fe1563196072f21692f184
#
_entry.id   f7271b37d8fe1563196072f21692f184
#
_cell.length_a   1.000
_cell.length_b   1.000
_cell.length_c   1.000
_cell.angle_alpha   90.00
_cell.angle_beta   90.00
_cell.angle_gamma   90.00
#
_symmetry.space_group_name_H-M   'P 1'
#
loop_
_entity.id
_entity.type
_entity.pdbx_description
1 polymer ?
#
loop_
_entity_poly.entity_id
_entity_poly.type
_entity_poly.pdbx_seq_one_letter_code
_entity_poly.pdbx_strand_id
1 'polypeptide(L)'
;MLASALRLRRRAKTRARERGIALVMVLGAIAVLTVMLAEFQDETSAEAASATAERDSVQAEYMAKSAVNLSRLLIATEPTIRGAIAPLFLMMKKTPPQLPVWEFSDRILGAFNDEEGSKDFSVTVGVDAKTGKNLGIKDGRFELVIVDEDAKINANLGAANDIAHIRLAQELMGLMAPPQYNTIFEQKDGTGQFHDRLSVCSAIIDWGDQDEQLFNCDLTKLTGASSSGVEDAFYQLLPKAYRRKNAPFDSLDELHMVRGVNEDFWATFVDPDPTNPKKRPLTVWGTGRVNVNTANPQTLLGVVCAGAPQADICIDATQSQTFLMGVTMARGLTMGAPLFGSPNDFIQTMTGKGQLGPVLAAFGMKPVAFKSESEFGKSISTESKVFSVYAVGVKKSGIKRETRVSVHAVVDFQRTPSLAQANPFAALAAAAGTPSAAASAPPPNTENLQANATSAALNAAFPQMPVTAGHIIYYRVE
;
A
#
# COMPACT_ATOMS: atom_id res chain seq x y z
N MET A 1 -28.13 48.76 90.72
CA MET A 1 -27.05 48.89 89.74
C MET A 1 -26.37 47.56 89.38
N LEU A 2 -26.28 46.60 90.34
CA LEU A 2 -25.62 45.29 90.07
C LEU A 2 -26.32 44.35 89.01
N ALA A 3 -27.62 44.40 88.93
CA ALA A 3 -28.38 43.55 88.04
C ALA A 3 -28.21 43.94 86.51
N SER A 4 -27.95 45.23 86.23
CA SER A 4 -27.73 45.67 84.81
C SER A 4 -26.31 45.31 84.34
N ALA A 5 -25.32 45.29 85.18
CA ALA A 5 -23.95 44.92 84.85
C ALA A 5 -23.83 43.39 84.50
N LEU A 6 -24.57 42.55 85.24
CA LEU A 6 -24.59 41.13 84.99
C LEU A 6 -25.29 40.77 83.68
N ARG A 7 -26.35 41.50 83.23
CA ARG A 7 -27.00 41.30 81.94
C ARG A 7 -26.14 41.70 80.73
N LEU A 8 -25.41 42.80 80.90
CA LEU A 8 -24.42 43.27 79.90
C LEU A 8 -23.25 42.33 79.71
N ARG A 9 -22.73 41.75 80.79
CA ARG A 9 -21.62 40.74 80.78
C ARG A 9 -22.09 39.42 80.14
N ARG A 10 -23.33 38.99 80.37
CA ARG A 10 -23.92 37.80 79.72
C ARG A 10 -24.13 38.03 78.23
N ARG A 11 -24.65 39.21 77.81
CA ARG A 11 -24.82 39.52 76.36
C ARG A 11 -23.48 39.66 75.61
N ALA A 12 -22.44 40.20 76.26
CA ALA A 12 -21.10 40.24 75.68
C ALA A 12 -20.46 38.85 75.51
N LYS A 13 -20.69 37.97 76.52
CA LYS A 13 -20.14 36.60 76.46
C LYS A 13 -20.86 35.74 75.42
N THR A 14 -22.18 35.92 75.18
CA THR A 14 -22.92 35.24 74.10
C THR A 14 -22.51 35.77 72.75
N ARG A 15 -22.35 37.09 72.56
CA ARG A 15 -21.88 37.64 71.28
C ARG A 15 -20.47 37.22 70.91
N ALA A 16 -19.57 37.04 71.86
CA ALA A 16 -18.20 36.54 71.58
C ALA A 16 -18.23 35.06 71.17
N ARG A 17 -19.17 34.27 71.73
CA ARG A 17 -19.36 32.86 71.36
C ARG A 17 -19.99 32.70 69.99
N GLU A 18 -20.91 33.55 69.63
CA GLU A 18 -21.55 33.59 68.31
C GLU A 18 -20.57 34.00 67.20
N ARG A 19 -19.62 34.91 67.49
CA ARG A 19 -18.58 35.29 66.53
C ARG A 19 -17.61 34.14 66.24
N GLY A 20 -17.30 33.26 67.20
CA GLY A 20 -16.47 32.09 67.01
C GLY A 20 -17.16 31.02 66.10
N ILE A 21 -18.45 30.81 66.29
CA ILE A 21 -19.22 29.87 65.48
C ILE A 21 -19.35 30.36 64.01
N ALA A 22 -19.60 31.64 63.83
CA ALA A 22 -19.65 32.23 62.48
C ALA A 22 -18.30 32.07 61.71
N LEU A 23 -17.16 32.26 62.44
CA LEU A 23 -15.85 32.05 61.83
C LEU A 23 -15.62 30.61 61.39
N VAL A 24 -16.02 29.62 62.26
CA VAL A 24 -15.90 28.20 61.91
C VAL A 24 -16.78 27.84 60.74
N MET A 25 -18.03 28.35 60.69
CA MET A 25 -18.92 28.13 59.54
C MET A 25 -18.33 28.73 58.24
N VAL A 26 -17.78 29.90 58.28
CA VAL A 26 -17.13 30.54 57.09
C VAL A 26 -15.90 29.75 56.68
N LEU A 27 -15.06 29.31 57.61
CA LEU A 27 -13.91 28.47 57.29
C LEU A 27 -14.32 27.14 56.72
N GLY A 28 -15.38 26.49 57.26
CA GLY A 28 -15.94 25.28 56.70
C GLY A 28 -16.51 25.48 55.30
N ALA A 29 -17.23 26.57 55.07
CA ALA A 29 -17.76 26.88 53.75
C ALA A 29 -16.62 27.13 52.72
N ILE A 30 -15.58 27.86 53.13
CA ILE A 30 -14.38 28.10 52.27
C ILE A 30 -13.69 26.76 51.94
N ALA A 31 -13.52 25.87 52.93
CA ALA A 31 -12.91 24.55 52.70
C ALA A 31 -13.69 23.72 51.71
N VAL A 32 -15.03 23.64 51.84
CA VAL A 32 -15.89 22.95 50.90
C VAL A 32 -15.85 23.57 49.52
N LEU A 33 -15.92 24.88 49.41
CA LEU A 33 -15.85 25.57 48.13
C LEU A 33 -14.48 25.40 47.47
N THR A 34 -13.40 25.35 48.23
CA THR A 34 -12.06 25.08 47.68
C THR A 34 -11.93 23.70 47.12
N VAL A 35 -12.46 22.70 47.80
CA VAL A 35 -12.50 21.30 47.27
C VAL A 35 -13.35 21.22 45.99
N MET A 36 -14.56 21.79 46.00
CA MET A 36 -15.43 21.80 44.80
C MET A 36 -14.77 22.56 43.63
N LEU A 37 -14.06 23.65 43.91
CA LEU A 37 -13.33 24.40 42.88
C LEU A 37 -12.16 23.61 42.33
N ALA A 38 -11.44 22.86 43.18
CA ALA A 38 -10.33 22.00 42.74
C ALA A 38 -10.84 20.86 41.85
N GLU A 39 -11.92 20.16 42.26
CA GLU A 39 -12.57 19.14 41.44
C GLU A 39 -13.04 19.69 40.11
N PHE A 40 -13.71 20.84 40.10
CA PHE A 40 -14.16 21.48 38.87
C PHE A 40 -12.98 21.87 37.94
N GLN A 41 -11.87 22.35 38.50
CA GLN A 41 -10.67 22.66 37.72
C GLN A 41 -10.05 21.40 37.11
N ASP A 42 -9.99 20.29 37.87
CA ASP A 42 -9.43 19.03 37.40
C ASP A 42 -10.30 18.46 36.28
N GLU A 43 -11.63 18.43 36.45
CA GLU A 43 -12.57 17.98 35.45
C GLU A 43 -12.50 18.83 34.16
N THR A 44 -12.54 20.14 34.30
CA THR A 44 -12.47 21.09 33.14
C THR A 44 -11.14 20.96 32.41
N SER A 45 -10.03 20.77 33.14
CA SER A 45 -8.71 20.59 32.52
C SER A 45 -8.60 19.26 31.78
N ALA A 46 -9.19 18.19 32.32
CA ALA A 46 -9.26 16.87 31.67
C ALA A 46 -10.10 16.92 30.39
N GLU A 47 -11.28 17.57 30.45
CA GLU A 47 -12.14 17.75 29.27
C GLU A 47 -11.46 18.58 28.18
N ALA A 48 -10.79 19.69 28.56
CA ALA A 48 -10.05 20.52 27.62
C ALA A 48 -8.87 19.75 26.99
N ALA A 49 -8.18 18.91 27.76
CA ALA A 49 -7.11 18.07 27.26
C ALA A 49 -7.65 17.01 26.27
N SER A 50 -8.79 16.37 26.60
CA SER A 50 -9.47 15.40 25.73
C SER A 50 -9.92 16.05 24.41
N ALA A 51 -10.63 17.18 24.47
CA ALA A 51 -11.09 17.91 23.30
C ALA A 51 -9.92 18.35 22.40
N THR A 52 -8.79 18.75 23.01
CA THR A 52 -7.57 19.10 22.26
C THR A 52 -6.96 17.87 21.59
N ALA A 53 -6.94 16.72 22.28
CA ALA A 53 -6.43 15.47 21.72
C ALA A 53 -7.27 15.00 20.52
N GLU A 54 -8.58 15.08 20.63
CA GLU A 54 -9.50 14.69 19.55
C GLU A 54 -9.36 15.61 18.34
N ARG A 55 -9.31 16.94 18.57
CA ARG A 55 -9.04 17.90 17.50
C ARG A 55 -7.73 17.60 16.77
N ASP A 56 -6.66 17.31 17.53
CA ASP A 56 -5.35 17.03 16.96
C ASP A 56 -5.35 15.68 16.19
N SER A 57 -6.10 14.69 16.68
CA SER A 57 -6.31 13.42 15.98
C SER A 57 -7.01 13.62 14.63
N VAL A 58 -8.11 14.38 14.62
CA VAL A 58 -8.83 14.71 13.38
C VAL A 58 -7.92 15.47 12.39
N GLN A 59 -7.12 16.42 12.88
CA GLN A 59 -6.17 17.15 12.02
C GLN A 59 -5.10 16.23 11.45
N ALA A 60 -4.56 15.30 12.25
CA ALA A 60 -3.60 14.30 11.78
C ALA A 60 -4.23 13.36 10.75
N GLU A 61 -5.46 12.93 10.97
CA GLU A 61 -6.20 12.09 10.02
C GLU A 61 -6.41 12.79 8.66
N TYR A 62 -6.83 14.06 8.67
CA TYR A 62 -6.97 14.83 7.43
C TYR A 62 -5.63 15.04 6.73
N MET A 63 -4.54 15.17 7.47
CA MET A 63 -3.20 15.25 6.91
C MET A 63 -2.83 13.96 6.18
N ALA A 64 -3.06 12.78 6.80
CA ALA A 64 -2.84 11.48 6.18
C ALA A 64 -3.72 11.28 4.94
N LYS A 65 -5.02 11.61 5.01
CA LYS A 65 -5.95 11.56 3.87
C LYS A 65 -5.50 12.44 2.71
N SER A 66 -5.00 13.63 3.03
CA SER A 66 -4.48 14.56 2.03
C SER A 66 -3.22 14.01 1.36
N ALA A 67 -2.33 13.37 2.12
CA ALA A 67 -1.14 12.70 1.59
C ALA A 67 -1.52 11.55 0.63
N VAL A 68 -2.55 10.74 0.96
CA VAL A 68 -3.09 9.71 0.05
C VAL A 68 -3.59 10.35 -1.25
N ASN A 69 -4.34 11.45 -1.17
CA ASN A 69 -4.86 12.10 -2.38
C ASN A 69 -3.74 12.73 -3.23
N LEU A 70 -2.71 13.31 -2.60
CA LEU A 70 -1.53 13.80 -3.31
C LEU A 70 -0.77 12.66 -4.00
N SER A 71 -0.64 11.51 -3.35
CA SER A 71 -0.02 10.32 -3.95
C SER A 71 -0.78 9.85 -5.18
N ARG A 72 -2.11 9.79 -5.09
CA ARG A 72 -2.99 9.44 -6.21
C ARG A 72 -2.80 10.41 -7.38
N LEU A 73 -2.74 11.71 -7.10
CA LEU A 73 -2.49 12.71 -8.11
C LEU A 73 -1.10 12.55 -8.74
N LEU A 74 -0.06 12.34 -7.92
CA LEU A 74 1.30 12.10 -8.40
C LEU A 74 1.37 10.92 -9.38
N ILE A 75 0.78 9.77 -9.02
CA ILE A 75 0.74 8.60 -9.89
C ILE A 75 -0.06 8.88 -11.17
N ALA A 76 -1.19 9.59 -11.07
CA ALA A 76 -2.02 9.96 -12.22
C ALA A 76 -1.30 10.91 -13.22
N THR A 77 -0.27 11.64 -12.79
CA THR A 77 0.54 12.51 -13.68
C THR A 77 1.55 11.74 -14.53
N GLU A 78 1.91 10.50 -14.14
CA GLU A 78 2.94 9.71 -14.84
C GLU A 78 2.70 9.57 -16.35
N PRO A 79 1.50 9.18 -16.83
CA PRO A 79 1.27 9.07 -18.28
C PRO A 79 1.47 10.38 -19.05
N THR A 80 1.22 11.52 -18.40
CA THR A 80 1.45 12.85 -19.00
C THR A 80 2.95 13.14 -19.11
N ILE A 81 3.73 12.83 -18.06
CA ILE A 81 5.18 12.98 -18.04
C ILE A 81 5.81 12.06 -19.09
N ARG A 82 5.38 10.78 -19.12
CA ARG A 82 5.82 9.79 -20.11
C ARG A 82 5.52 10.26 -21.55
N GLY A 83 4.35 10.85 -21.77
CA GLY A 83 3.97 11.45 -23.04
C GLY A 83 4.92 12.58 -23.49
N ALA A 84 5.39 13.39 -22.55
CA ALA A 84 6.32 14.49 -22.86
C ALA A 84 7.71 14.01 -23.30
N ILE A 85 8.18 12.85 -22.78
CA ILE A 85 9.47 12.26 -23.16
C ILE A 85 9.35 11.28 -24.34
N ALA A 86 8.14 10.90 -24.75
CA ALA A 86 7.91 9.93 -25.81
C ALA A 86 8.61 10.25 -27.14
N PRO A 87 8.68 11.51 -27.63
CA PRO A 87 9.38 11.85 -28.87
C PRO A 87 10.87 11.43 -28.87
N LEU A 88 11.55 11.54 -27.71
CA LEU A 88 12.94 11.13 -27.56
C LEU A 88 13.10 9.61 -27.76
N PHE A 89 12.21 8.81 -27.15
CA PHE A 89 12.24 7.36 -27.26
C PHE A 89 11.84 6.87 -28.67
N LEU A 90 10.89 7.56 -29.32
CA LEU A 90 10.50 7.26 -30.70
C LEU A 90 11.66 7.48 -31.69
N MET A 91 12.49 8.50 -31.48
CA MET A 91 13.73 8.71 -32.28
C MET A 91 14.69 7.51 -32.12
N MET A 92 14.72 6.88 -30.94
CA MET A 92 15.54 5.69 -30.68
C MET A 92 14.82 4.38 -31.08
N LYS A 93 13.64 4.44 -31.70
CA LYS A 93 12.76 3.29 -32.04
C LYS A 93 12.44 2.41 -30.83
N LYS A 94 12.26 3.01 -29.66
CA LYS A 94 11.89 2.35 -28.40
C LYS A 94 10.56 2.91 -27.88
N THR A 95 9.83 2.09 -27.15
CA THR A 95 8.67 2.56 -26.40
C THR A 95 9.13 3.28 -25.15
N PRO A 96 8.53 4.45 -24.80
CA PRO A 96 8.86 5.13 -23.56
C PRO A 96 8.44 4.27 -22.36
N PRO A 97 9.36 3.93 -21.45
CA PRO A 97 9.04 3.14 -20.28
C PRO A 97 8.19 3.95 -19.30
N GLN A 98 7.43 3.25 -18.44
CA GLN A 98 6.75 3.89 -17.32
C GLN A 98 7.78 4.43 -16.33
N LEU A 99 7.64 5.70 -15.95
CA LEU A 99 8.51 6.32 -14.96
C LEU A 99 8.01 6.03 -13.54
N PRO A 100 8.84 5.49 -12.64
CA PRO A 100 8.42 5.20 -11.27
C PRO A 100 8.39 6.49 -10.43
N VAL A 101 7.49 7.42 -10.75
CA VAL A 101 7.35 8.73 -10.06
C VAL A 101 7.05 8.57 -8.57
N TRP A 102 6.43 7.47 -8.17
CA TRP A 102 6.15 7.13 -6.76
C TRP A 102 7.40 6.84 -5.94
N GLU A 103 8.51 6.43 -6.56
CA GLU A 103 9.79 6.25 -5.86
C GLU A 103 10.40 7.58 -5.41
N PHE A 104 10.01 8.68 -6.04
CA PHE A 104 10.45 10.03 -5.72
C PHE A 104 9.41 10.83 -4.92
N SER A 105 8.38 10.16 -4.38
CA SER A 105 7.27 10.80 -3.67
C SER A 105 7.72 11.71 -2.54
N ASP A 106 8.70 11.30 -1.73
CA ASP A 106 9.21 12.08 -0.61
C ASP A 106 9.79 13.43 -1.06
N ARG A 107 10.52 13.43 -2.17
CA ARG A 107 11.12 14.65 -2.72
C ARG A 107 10.09 15.56 -3.39
N ILE A 108 9.15 14.96 -4.13
CA ILE A 108 8.13 15.72 -4.89
C ILE A 108 7.06 16.25 -3.94
N LEU A 109 6.55 15.42 -3.03
CA LEU A 109 5.46 15.77 -2.13
C LEU A 109 5.96 16.45 -0.84
N GLY A 110 7.24 16.36 -0.53
CA GLY A 110 7.89 17.07 0.57
C GLY A 110 7.68 18.59 0.53
N ALA A 111 7.52 19.15 -0.68
CA ALA A 111 7.20 20.56 -0.86
C ALA A 111 5.90 21.01 -0.15
N PHE A 112 4.97 20.10 0.04
CA PHE A 112 3.69 20.35 0.72
C PHE A 112 3.77 20.07 2.24
N ASN A 113 4.90 19.56 2.71
CA ASN A 113 5.07 19.07 4.07
C ASN A 113 5.71 20.12 4.99
N ASP A 114 6.95 20.51 4.71
CA ASP A 114 7.72 21.43 5.55
C ASP A 114 8.68 22.32 4.73
N GLU A 115 9.46 23.15 5.43
CA GLU A 115 10.42 24.05 4.76
C GLU A 115 11.61 23.32 4.15
N GLU A 116 12.00 22.18 4.71
CA GLU A 116 13.13 21.38 4.23
C GLU A 116 12.72 20.66 2.94
N GLY A 117 11.57 19.99 2.93
CA GLY A 117 11.00 19.38 1.74
C GLY A 117 10.69 20.38 0.62
N SER A 118 10.30 21.61 0.96
CA SER A 118 10.11 22.69 -0.01
C SER A 118 11.41 23.13 -0.68
N LYS A 119 12.53 23.14 0.07
CA LYS A 119 13.87 23.42 -0.50
C LYS A 119 14.33 22.27 -1.39
N ASP A 120 14.17 21.03 -0.96
CA ASP A 120 14.55 19.86 -1.74
C ASP A 120 13.75 19.78 -3.05
N PHE A 121 12.46 20.10 -3.01
CA PHE A 121 11.63 20.21 -4.20
C PHE A 121 12.14 21.30 -5.16
N SER A 122 12.44 22.48 -4.65
CA SER A 122 12.92 23.60 -5.48
C SER A 122 14.26 23.28 -6.15
N VAL A 123 15.15 22.57 -5.47
CA VAL A 123 16.41 22.07 -6.03
C VAL A 123 16.19 20.99 -7.08
N THR A 124 15.22 20.09 -6.86
CA THR A 124 14.98 18.94 -7.74
C THR A 124 14.19 19.32 -9.00
N VAL A 125 13.18 20.17 -8.85
CA VAL A 125 12.22 20.51 -9.91
C VAL A 125 12.48 21.90 -10.52
N GLY A 126 13.28 22.73 -9.86
CA GLY A 126 13.59 24.10 -10.31
C GLY A 126 12.45 25.11 -10.10
N VAL A 127 11.41 24.75 -9.33
CA VAL A 127 10.24 25.60 -9.06
C VAL A 127 10.16 25.91 -7.57
N ASP A 128 10.10 27.19 -7.22
CA ASP A 128 9.99 27.64 -5.83
C ASP A 128 8.55 27.47 -5.29
N ALA A 129 8.34 26.45 -4.47
CA ALA A 129 7.06 26.15 -3.81
C ALA A 129 6.88 26.97 -2.53
N LYS A 130 6.70 28.29 -2.65
CA LYS A 130 6.51 29.19 -1.48
C LYS A 130 5.15 29.04 -0.77
N THR A 131 4.19 28.41 -1.41
CA THR A 131 2.81 28.25 -0.92
C THR A 131 2.48 26.77 -0.79
N GLY A 132 1.78 26.38 0.25
CA GLY A 132 1.35 24.99 0.46
C GLY A 132 1.98 24.26 1.66
N LYS A 133 2.71 24.98 2.51
CA LYS A 133 3.28 24.42 3.75
C LYS A 133 2.20 23.76 4.60
N ASN A 134 2.46 22.53 5.00
CA ASN A 134 1.66 21.76 5.94
C ASN A 134 0.18 21.58 5.49
N LEU A 135 -0.10 21.69 4.20
CA LEU A 135 -1.46 21.59 3.64
C LEU A 135 -2.47 22.51 4.36
N GLY A 136 -2.02 23.65 4.92
CA GLY A 136 -2.83 24.60 5.67
C GLY A 136 -3.04 24.23 7.16
N ILE A 137 -2.50 23.12 7.65
CA ILE A 137 -2.57 22.71 9.04
C ILE A 137 -1.29 23.13 9.76
N LYS A 138 -1.38 24.16 10.61
CA LYS A 138 -0.23 24.65 11.38
C LYS A 138 0.37 23.53 12.22
N ASP A 139 1.71 23.41 12.24
CA ASP A 139 2.45 22.36 12.94
C ASP A 139 2.05 20.92 12.58
N GLY A 140 1.44 20.75 11.40
CA GLY A 140 1.14 19.46 10.80
C GLY A 140 2.26 19.03 9.85
N ARG A 141 2.48 17.73 9.71
CA ARG A 141 3.31 17.12 8.67
C ARG A 141 2.72 15.75 8.31
N PHE A 142 3.12 15.22 7.18
CA PHE A 142 2.81 13.84 6.82
C PHE A 142 4.10 13.07 6.49
N GLU A 143 4.07 11.78 6.75
CA GLU A 143 5.07 10.81 6.32
C GLU A 143 4.38 9.88 5.32
N LEU A 144 5.05 9.50 4.24
CA LEU A 144 4.42 8.81 3.13
C LEU A 144 5.33 7.74 2.56
N VAL A 145 4.78 6.53 2.36
CA VAL A 145 5.43 5.46 1.62
C VAL A 145 4.45 4.95 0.57
N ILE A 146 4.84 5.03 -0.70
CA ILE A 146 4.09 4.43 -1.81
C ILE A 146 4.79 3.14 -2.21
N VAL A 147 4.02 2.06 -2.27
CA VAL A 147 4.48 0.71 -2.58
C VAL A 147 3.82 0.25 -3.86
N ASP A 148 4.62 -0.18 -4.80
CA ASP A 148 4.17 -0.80 -6.04
C ASP A 148 3.76 -2.25 -5.77
N GLU A 149 2.48 -2.55 -5.86
CA GLU A 149 1.96 -3.90 -5.63
C GLU A 149 2.15 -4.81 -6.86
N ASP A 150 2.25 -4.25 -8.05
CA ASP A 150 2.63 -5.01 -9.25
C ASP A 150 4.13 -5.35 -9.31
N ALA A 151 4.93 -4.87 -8.36
CA ALA A 151 6.32 -5.28 -8.16
C ALA A 151 6.48 -6.61 -7.40
N LYS A 152 5.38 -7.27 -7.03
CA LYS A 152 5.32 -8.42 -6.13
C LYS A 152 4.53 -9.57 -6.73
N ILE A 153 4.71 -10.77 -6.22
CA ILE A 153 3.91 -11.95 -6.58
C ILE A 153 2.56 -11.87 -5.86
N ASN A 154 1.47 -11.96 -6.62
CA ASN A 154 0.12 -11.83 -6.06
C ASN A 154 -0.44 -13.20 -5.64
N ALA A 155 -0.53 -13.45 -4.32
CA ALA A 155 -1.08 -14.68 -3.77
C ALA A 155 -2.56 -14.92 -4.15
N ASN A 156 -3.32 -13.85 -4.44
CA ASN A 156 -4.72 -13.94 -4.87
C ASN A 156 -4.91 -14.45 -6.30
N LEU A 157 -3.84 -14.74 -7.04
CA LEU A 157 -3.95 -15.57 -8.26
C LEU A 157 -4.49 -16.97 -7.96
N GLY A 158 -4.28 -17.49 -6.73
CA GLY A 158 -4.86 -18.73 -6.24
C GLY A 158 -6.39 -18.74 -6.16
N ALA A 159 -7.03 -17.58 -6.17
CA ALA A 159 -8.50 -17.45 -6.14
C ALA A 159 -9.13 -17.23 -7.53
N ALA A 160 -8.34 -17.26 -8.63
CA ALA A 160 -8.82 -16.82 -9.93
C ALA A 160 -9.30 -17.97 -10.81
N ASN A 161 -8.41 -18.74 -11.41
CA ASN A 161 -8.70 -19.86 -12.28
C ASN A 161 -7.48 -20.78 -12.45
N ASP A 162 -7.65 -21.96 -13.05
CA ASP A 162 -6.59 -22.98 -13.19
C ASP A 162 -5.29 -22.46 -13.83
N ILE A 163 -5.40 -21.57 -14.82
CA ILE A 163 -4.21 -20.97 -15.46
C ILE A 163 -3.48 -20.07 -14.50
N ALA A 164 -4.22 -19.31 -13.68
CA ALA A 164 -3.65 -18.45 -12.65
C ALA A 164 -3.06 -19.27 -11.49
N HIS A 165 -3.68 -20.38 -11.10
CA HIS A 165 -3.12 -21.34 -10.12
C HIS A 165 -1.77 -21.87 -10.59
N ILE A 166 -1.67 -22.33 -11.85
CA ILE A 166 -0.40 -22.82 -12.42
C ILE A 166 0.65 -21.71 -12.42
N ARG A 167 0.28 -20.49 -12.77
CA ARG A 167 1.21 -19.35 -12.74
C ARG A 167 1.69 -19.06 -11.32
N LEU A 168 0.77 -18.97 -10.36
CA LEU A 168 1.12 -18.75 -8.96
C LEU A 168 2.01 -19.87 -8.43
N ALA A 169 1.72 -21.13 -8.76
CA ALA A 169 2.55 -22.27 -8.39
C ALA A 169 3.99 -22.12 -8.94
N GLN A 170 4.13 -21.74 -10.21
CA GLN A 170 5.44 -21.47 -10.82
C GLN A 170 6.18 -20.32 -10.10
N GLU A 171 5.50 -19.22 -9.80
CA GLU A 171 6.08 -18.06 -9.15
C GLU A 171 6.48 -18.36 -7.69
N LEU A 172 5.64 -19.06 -6.93
CA LEU A 172 5.96 -19.49 -5.55
C LEU A 172 7.12 -20.48 -5.54
N MET A 173 7.06 -21.51 -6.41
CA MET A 173 8.16 -22.47 -6.52
C MET A 173 9.46 -21.82 -6.97
N GLY A 174 9.40 -20.85 -7.89
CA GLY A 174 10.54 -20.06 -8.32
C GLY A 174 11.10 -19.18 -7.20
N LEU A 175 10.24 -18.55 -6.39
CA LEU A 175 10.64 -17.72 -5.24
C LEU A 175 11.38 -18.54 -4.18
N MET A 176 10.92 -19.77 -3.94
CA MET A 176 11.50 -20.68 -2.97
C MET A 176 12.68 -21.51 -3.51
N ALA A 177 12.90 -21.54 -4.85
CA ALA A 177 13.89 -22.43 -5.50
C ALA A 177 15.34 -22.20 -5.09
N PRO A 178 15.86 -20.96 -4.92
CA PRO A 178 17.27 -20.74 -4.69
C PRO A 178 17.82 -21.52 -3.49
N PRO A 179 19.02 -22.15 -3.61
CA PRO A 179 19.58 -23.06 -2.60
C PRO A 179 19.79 -22.42 -1.22
N GLN A 180 19.94 -21.11 -1.17
CA GLN A 180 20.07 -20.35 0.08
C GLN A 180 18.88 -20.50 1.02
N TYR A 181 17.73 -20.94 0.51
CA TYR A 181 16.49 -21.14 1.28
C TYR A 181 16.27 -22.60 1.71
N ASN A 182 17.20 -23.53 1.40
CA ASN A 182 17.05 -24.96 1.70
C ASN A 182 16.79 -25.22 3.18
N THR A 183 17.45 -24.48 4.07
CA THR A 183 17.31 -24.65 5.53
C THR A 183 15.86 -24.46 6.02
N ILE A 184 15.06 -23.62 5.36
CA ILE A 184 13.66 -23.38 5.74
C ILE A 184 12.80 -24.62 5.45
N PHE A 185 13.15 -25.39 4.39
CA PHE A 185 12.32 -26.48 3.89
C PHE A 185 12.90 -27.88 4.22
N GLU A 186 14.13 -27.97 4.67
CA GLU A 186 14.82 -29.24 4.97
C GLU A 186 14.95 -29.50 6.48
N GLN A 187 14.58 -28.51 7.31
CA GLN A 187 14.61 -28.62 8.77
C GLN A 187 13.19 -28.57 9.33
N LYS A 188 13.01 -29.14 10.53
CA LYS A 188 11.77 -28.99 11.27
C LYS A 188 11.65 -27.56 11.75
N ASP A 189 10.47 -27.02 11.66
CA ASP A 189 10.14 -25.70 12.20
C ASP A 189 10.14 -25.67 13.74
N GLY A 190 9.91 -24.49 14.34
CA GLY A 190 9.83 -24.30 15.78
C GLY A 190 8.73 -25.09 16.47
N THR A 191 7.75 -25.64 15.72
CA THR A 191 6.70 -26.53 16.20
C THR A 191 7.05 -28.01 16.06
N GLY A 192 8.21 -28.33 15.48
CA GLY A 192 8.68 -29.68 15.22
C GLY A 192 8.10 -30.33 13.97
N GLN A 193 7.35 -29.57 13.15
CA GLN A 193 6.77 -30.05 11.90
C GLN A 193 7.72 -29.81 10.73
N PHE A 194 7.58 -30.64 9.71
CA PHE A 194 8.34 -30.54 8.47
C PHE A 194 7.41 -30.10 7.34
N HIS A 195 7.80 -29.04 6.65
CA HIS A 195 7.04 -28.48 5.52
C HIS A 195 7.97 -28.30 4.33
N ASP A 196 7.73 -29.04 3.28
CA ASP A 196 8.46 -28.89 2.02
C ASP A 196 7.86 -27.78 1.14
N ARG A 197 8.58 -27.39 0.10
CA ARG A 197 8.17 -26.35 -0.84
C ARG A 197 6.84 -26.64 -1.52
N LEU A 198 6.59 -27.93 -1.84
CA LEU A 198 5.36 -28.33 -2.51
C LEU A 198 4.15 -28.16 -1.60
N SER A 199 4.26 -28.61 -0.35
CA SER A 199 3.17 -28.51 0.62
C SER A 199 2.82 -27.05 0.98
N VAL A 200 3.83 -26.17 1.09
CA VAL A 200 3.59 -24.74 1.35
C VAL A 200 2.95 -24.07 0.13
N CYS A 201 3.46 -24.36 -1.06
CA CYS A 201 2.88 -23.83 -2.30
C CYS A 201 1.41 -24.26 -2.47
N SER A 202 1.12 -25.55 -2.30
CA SER A 202 -0.26 -26.08 -2.38
C SER A 202 -1.16 -25.40 -1.34
N ALA A 203 -0.70 -25.30 -0.08
CA ALA A 203 -1.49 -24.71 0.98
C ALA A 203 -1.83 -23.22 0.75
N ILE A 204 -0.94 -22.45 0.12
CA ILE A 204 -1.22 -21.04 -0.23
C ILE A 204 -2.28 -20.95 -1.33
N ILE A 205 -2.25 -21.82 -2.33
CA ILE A 205 -3.24 -21.85 -3.42
C ILE A 205 -4.59 -22.33 -2.89
N ASP A 206 -4.60 -23.48 -2.19
CA ASP A 206 -5.81 -24.09 -1.61
C ASP A 206 -6.51 -23.18 -0.57
N TRP A 207 -5.79 -22.24 0.05
CA TRP A 207 -6.41 -21.28 0.96
C TRP A 207 -7.34 -20.31 0.24
N GLY A 208 -6.98 -19.92 -0.99
CA GLY A 208 -7.67 -18.90 -1.78
C GLY A 208 -8.69 -19.44 -2.77
N ASP A 209 -8.57 -20.68 -3.22
CA ASP A 209 -9.48 -21.25 -4.21
C ASP A 209 -10.82 -21.67 -3.58
N GLN A 210 -11.81 -21.95 -4.44
CA GLN A 210 -13.19 -22.22 -3.99
C GLN A 210 -13.54 -23.71 -4.03
N ASP A 211 -12.66 -24.55 -4.56
CA ASP A 211 -12.93 -25.98 -4.62
C ASP A 211 -12.43 -26.71 -3.35
N GLU A 212 -12.58 -28.03 -3.28
CA GLU A 212 -12.13 -28.86 -2.16
C GLU A 212 -11.05 -29.86 -2.58
N GLN A 213 -10.42 -29.62 -3.76
CA GLN A 213 -9.45 -30.52 -4.35
C GLN A 213 -8.03 -29.99 -4.09
N LEU A 214 -7.22 -30.77 -3.44
CA LEU A 214 -5.83 -30.39 -3.14
C LEU A 214 -5.06 -30.04 -4.42
N PHE A 215 -4.59 -28.81 -4.54
CA PHE A 215 -3.76 -28.40 -5.67
C PHE A 215 -2.36 -29.01 -5.57
N ASN A 216 -1.83 -29.51 -6.68
CA ASN A 216 -0.48 -30.09 -6.71
C ASN A 216 0.52 -29.13 -7.36
N CYS A 217 1.42 -28.56 -6.56
CA CYS A 217 2.50 -27.69 -7.04
C CYS A 217 3.68 -28.40 -7.72
N ASP A 218 3.59 -29.71 -7.98
CA ASP A 218 4.62 -30.42 -8.73
C ASP A 218 4.59 -30.00 -10.22
N LEU A 219 5.50 -29.10 -10.57
CA LEU A 219 5.62 -28.50 -11.90
C LEU A 219 5.91 -29.52 -13.03
N THR A 220 6.24 -30.77 -12.68
CA THR A 220 6.45 -31.85 -13.65
C THR A 220 5.14 -32.54 -14.03
N LYS A 221 4.10 -32.39 -13.22
CA LYS A 221 2.79 -33.04 -13.34
C LYS A 221 1.64 -32.06 -13.57
N LEU A 222 1.93 -30.79 -13.86
CA LEU A 222 0.95 -29.70 -14.03
C LEU A 222 0.08 -29.87 -15.32
N THR A 223 -0.51 -31.02 -15.51
CA THR A 223 -1.54 -31.29 -16.51
C THR A 223 -2.92 -31.37 -15.85
N GLY A 224 -3.26 -30.42 -14.96
CA GLY A 224 -4.59 -30.33 -14.37
C GLY A 224 -4.95 -31.41 -13.33
N ALA A 225 -3.96 -31.96 -12.66
CA ALA A 225 -4.21 -33.00 -11.66
C ALA A 225 -4.43 -32.40 -10.29
N SER A 226 -5.69 -32.23 -9.91
CA SER A 226 -6.09 -32.26 -8.51
C SER A 226 -5.62 -33.59 -7.89
N SER A 227 -4.90 -33.56 -6.77
CA SER A 227 -4.60 -34.77 -6.04
C SER A 227 -5.79 -35.15 -5.17
N SER A 228 -6.09 -36.45 -5.06
CA SER A 228 -7.13 -36.93 -4.14
C SER A 228 -6.69 -36.70 -2.69
N GLY A 229 -7.16 -35.64 -2.07
CA GLY A 229 -6.89 -35.29 -0.67
C GLY A 229 -7.94 -34.33 -0.15
N VAL A 230 -8.15 -34.31 1.17
CA VAL A 230 -9.01 -33.33 1.83
C VAL A 230 -8.11 -32.21 2.33
N GLU A 231 -8.25 -31.03 1.76
CA GLU A 231 -7.46 -29.84 2.05
C GLU A 231 -7.54 -29.39 3.53
N ASP A 232 -8.72 -29.49 4.11
CA ASP A 232 -8.97 -29.11 5.50
C ASP A 232 -8.41 -30.09 6.55
N ALA A 233 -7.92 -31.27 6.12
CA ALA A 233 -7.48 -32.32 7.07
C ALA A 233 -6.39 -31.84 8.03
N PHE A 234 -5.46 -31.01 7.59
CA PHE A 234 -4.42 -30.44 8.44
C PHE A 234 -5.00 -29.49 9.49
N TYR A 235 -5.86 -28.57 9.08
CA TYR A 235 -6.42 -27.52 9.95
C TYR A 235 -7.36 -28.06 11.00
N GLN A 236 -8.03 -29.18 10.71
CA GLN A 236 -8.93 -29.87 11.65
C GLN A 236 -8.17 -30.62 12.74
N LEU A 237 -6.91 -31.00 12.52
CA LEU A 237 -6.07 -31.68 13.49
C LEU A 237 -5.36 -30.73 14.46
N LEU A 238 -5.47 -29.43 14.26
CA LEU A 238 -4.84 -28.45 15.13
C LEU A 238 -5.54 -28.40 16.51
N PRO A 239 -4.83 -28.04 17.60
CA PRO A 239 -5.42 -27.88 18.94
C PRO A 239 -6.60 -26.91 18.99
N LYS A 240 -6.59 -25.89 18.14
CA LYS A 240 -7.71 -25.02 17.83
C LYS A 240 -8.04 -25.22 16.36
N ALA A 241 -8.92 -26.17 16.08
CA ALA A 241 -9.33 -26.48 14.73
C ALA A 241 -10.05 -25.28 14.07
N TYR A 242 -9.71 -25.01 12.83
CA TYR A 242 -10.41 -24.04 11.97
C TYR A 242 -10.51 -24.60 10.55
N ARG A 243 -11.25 -23.91 9.71
CA ARG A 243 -11.32 -24.19 8.27
C ARG A 243 -10.54 -23.12 7.50
N ARG A 244 -9.98 -23.50 6.37
CA ARG A 244 -9.43 -22.54 5.43
C ARG A 244 -10.53 -21.60 4.93
N LYS A 245 -10.13 -20.50 4.33
CA LYS A 245 -11.05 -19.44 3.92
C LYS A 245 -11.85 -19.78 2.67
N ASN A 246 -11.30 -20.54 1.71
CA ASN A 246 -11.87 -20.78 0.37
C ASN A 246 -12.28 -19.47 -0.33
N ALA A 247 -11.50 -18.44 -0.18
CA ALA A 247 -11.75 -17.12 -0.73
C ALA A 247 -10.44 -16.32 -0.83
N PRO A 248 -10.38 -15.29 -1.65
CA PRO A 248 -9.19 -14.43 -1.75
C PRO A 248 -8.73 -13.92 -0.38
N PHE A 249 -7.43 -13.76 -0.22
CA PHE A 249 -6.84 -13.10 0.95
C PHE A 249 -7.28 -11.64 1.02
N ASP A 250 -7.74 -11.18 2.18
CA ASP A 250 -8.03 -9.77 2.45
C ASP A 250 -6.77 -9.00 2.86
N SER A 251 -5.81 -9.70 3.49
CA SER A 251 -4.52 -9.15 3.89
C SER A 251 -3.41 -10.20 3.85
N LEU A 252 -2.15 -9.75 3.80
CA LEU A 252 -1.00 -10.66 3.91
C LEU A 252 -0.94 -11.38 5.27
N ASP A 253 -1.50 -10.78 6.33
CA ASP A 253 -1.48 -11.36 7.67
C ASP A 253 -2.22 -12.70 7.76
N GLU A 254 -3.17 -12.94 6.85
CA GLU A 254 -3.87 -14.23 6.75
C GLU A 254 -2.94 -15.39 6.39
N LEU A 255 -1.79 -15.12 5.76
CA LEU A 255 -0.80 -16.14 5.47
C LEU A 255 -0.26 -16.83 6.74
N HIS A 256 -0.29 -16.20 7.90
CA HIS A 256 0.03 -16.85 9.18
C HIS A 256 -0.90 -18.04 9.52
N MET A 257 -2.08 -18.07 8.93
CA MET A 257 -3.03 -19.16 9.13
C MET A 257 -2.81 -20.31 8.12
N VAL A 258 -1.96 -20.11 7.12
CA VAL A 258 -1.71 -21.11 6.08
C VAL A 258 -0.67 -22.12 6.56
N ARG A 259 -0.92 -23.42 6.28
CA ARG A 259 0.00 -24.50 6.60
C ARG A 259 1.39 -24.24 6.04
N GLY A 260 2.40 -24.37 6.90
CA GLY A 260 3.82 -24.25 6.53
C GLY A 260 4.34 -22.82 6.45
N VAL A 261 3.48 -21.80 6.64
CA VAL A 261 3.92 -20.42 6.80
C VAL A 261 4.26 -20.19 8.28
N ASN A 262 5.48 -20.54 8.64
CA ASN A 262 6.05 -20.29 9.96
C ASN A 262 6.82 -18.95 9.97
N GLU A 263 7.39 -18.57 11.14
CA GLU A 263 8.14 -17.34 11.30
C GLU A 263 9.35 -17.21 10.36
N ASP A 264 10.06 -18.31 10.08
CA ASP A 264 11.21 -18.31 9.17
C ASP A 264 10.77 -18.07 7.72
N PHE A 265 9.67 -18.70 7.32
CA PHE A 265 9.03 -18.44 6.02
C PHE A 265 8.54 -16.99 5.93
N TRP A 266 7.87 -16.51 6.98
CA TRP A 266 7.36 -15.14 7.08
C TRP A 266 8.48 -14.12 6.91
N ALA A 267 9.51 -14.22 7.74
CA ALA A 267 10.67 -13.31 7.72
C ALA A 267 11.49 -13.39 6.42
N THR A 268 11.32 -14.44 5.62
CA THR A 268 12.08 -14.59 4.37
C THR A 268 11.26 -14.18 3.14
N PHE A 269 9.99 -14.61 3.06
CA PHE A 269 9.19 -14.53 1.84
C PHE A 269 7.97 -13.61 1.94
N VAL A 270 7.53 -13.24 3.14
CA VAL A 270 6.34 -12.40 3.31
C VAL A 270 6.74 -10.99 3.73
N ASP A 271 7.40 -10.84 4.88
CA ASP A 271 7.81 -9.54 5.43
C ASP A 271 9.27 -9.56 5.91
N PRO A 272 10.24 -9.54 5.01
CA PRO A 272 11.66 -9.59 5.35
C PRO A 272 12.17 -8.33 6.05
N ASP A 273 11.45 -7.22 5.96
CA ASP A 273 11.76 -5.97 6.63
C ASP A 273 10.46 -5.24 7.00
N PRO A 274 9.94 -5.42 8.22
CA PRO A 274 8.69 -4.81 8.66
C PRO A 274 8.69 -3.28 8.57
N THR A 275 9.86 -2.65 8.56
CA THR A 275 9.99 -1.19 8.44
C THR A 275 9.89 -0.71 6.98
N ASN A 276 10.03 -1.62 6.02
CA ASN A 276 10.04 -1.28 4.60
C ASN A 276 9.16 -2.24 3.76
N PRO A 277 7.87 -1.94 3.61
CA PRO A 277 6.93 -2.79 2.87
C PRO A 277 7.25 -2.94 1.37
N LYS A 278 8.17 -2.13 0.82
CA LYS A 278 8.68 -2.28 -0.56
C LYS A 278 9.52 -3.56 -0.75
N LYS A 279 10.06 -4.11 0.34
CA LYS A 279 10.87 -5.33 0.29
C LYS A 279 10.05 -6.62 0.31
N ARG A 280 8.77 -6.57 0.56
CA ARG A 280 7.88 -7.73 0.56
C ARG A 280 7.83 -8.38 -0.81
N PRO A 281 8.18 -9.69 -0.95
CA PRO A 281 8.06 -10.40 -2.22
C PRO A 281 6.63 -10.74 -2.63
N LEU A 282 5.75 -10.93 -1.65
CA LEU A 282 4.36 -11.30 -1.83
C LEU A 282 3.42 -10.12 -1.63
N THR A 283 2.26 -10.21 -2.26
CA THR A 283 1.13 -9.30 -2.09
C THR A 283 -0.19 -10.04 -2.23
N VAL A 284 -1.27 -9.43 -1.76
CA VAL A 284 -2.66 -9.87 -2.04
C VAL A 284 -3.35 -8.94 -3.04
N TRP A 285 -2.65 -7.93 -3.52
CA TRP A 285 -3.11 -6.94 -4.48
C TRP A 285 -2.36 -7.07 -5.80
N GLY A 286 -2.77 -6.30 -6.82
CA GLY A 286 -2.03 -6.22 -8.08
C GLY A 286 -2.67 -7.00 -9.22
N THR A 287 -2.10 -6.79 -10.41
CA THR A 287 -2.61 -7.36 -11.66
C THR A 287 -2.25 -8.83 -11.86
N GLY A 288 -1.39 -9.39 -11.02
CA GLY A 288 -0.85 -10.75 -11.17
C GLY A 288 0.25 -10.85 -12.24
N ARG A 289 0.84 -9.71 -12.65
CA ARG A 289 2.02 -9.64 -13.53
C ARG A 289 3.09 -8.81 -12.82
N VAL A 290 4.28 -9.37 -12.69
CA VAL A 290 5.35 -8.72 -11.93
C VAL A 290 6.09 -7.68 -12.79
N ASN A 291 6.15 -6.43 -12.33
CA ASN A 291 6.89 -5.36 -12.98
C ASN A 291 8.40 -5.53 -12.76
N VAL A 292 9.11 -5.90 -13.82
CA VAL A 292 10.56 -6.17 -13.79
C VAL A 292 11.43 -4.93 -13.49
N ASN A 293 10.89 -3.73 -13.70
CA ASN A 293 11.62 -2.48 -13.41
C ASN A 293 11.63 -2.14 -11.91
N THR A 294 10.55 -2.47 -11.19
CA THR A 294 10.32 -2.06 -9.79
C THR A 294 10.38 -3.20 -8.78
N ALA A 295 10.19 -4.47 -9.22
CA ALA A 295 10.23 -5.65 -8.35
C ALA A 295 11.55 -5.73 -7.60
N ASN A 296 11.53 -6.04 -6.29
CA ASN A 296 12.76 -6.21 -5.53
C ASN A 296 13.63 -7.35 -6.11
N PRO A 297 14.94 -7.39 -5.86
CA PRO A 297 15.83 -8.39 -6.46
C PRO A 297 15.42 -9.83 -6.17
N GLN A 298 14.93 -10.13 -4.96
CA GLN A 298 14.48 -11.46 -4.56
C GLN A 298 13.22 -11.89 -5.35
N THR A 299 12.23 -11.02 -5.45
CA THR A 299 11.03 -11.26 -6.28
C THR A 299 11.41 -11.49 -7.74
N LEU A 300 12.29 -10.65 -8.27
CA LEU A 300 12.74 -10.77 -9.66
C LEU A 300 13.47 -12.11 -9.91
N LEU A 301 14.34 -12.53 -8.98
CA LEU A 301 14.98 -13.85 -9.05
C LEU A 301 13.92 -14.97 -9.05
N GLY A 302 12.94 -14.91 -8.13
CA GLY A 302 11.85 -15.88 -8.05
C GLY A 302 11.06 -15.99 -9.35
N VAL A 303 10.68 -14.84 -9.94
CA VAL A 303 9.95 -14.80 -11.21
C VAL A 303 10.78 -15.36 -12.37
N VAL A 304 12.08 -15.07 -12.44
CA VAL A 304 12.96 -15.67 -13.45
C VAL A 304 13.06 -17.18 -13.26
N CYS A 305 13.19 -17.65 -12.01
CA CYS A 305 13.22 -19.09 -11.69
C CYS A 305 11.88 -19.79 -11.98
N ALA A 306 10.74 -19.09 -11.91
CA ALA A 306 9.46 -19.61 -12.37
C ALA A 306 9.48 -19.98 -13.86
N GLY A 307 10.08 -19.11 -14.70
CA GLY A 307 10.19 -19.32 -16.15
C GLY A 307 11.35 -20.25 -16.56
N ALA A 308 12.38 -20.37 -15.73
CA ALA A 308 13.62 -21.11 -16.03
C ALA A 308 14.17 -21.86 -14.80
N PRO A 309 13.44 -22.83 -14.22
CA PRO A 309 13.80 -23.47 -12.95
C PRO A 309 15.13 -24.25 -12.97
N GLN A 310 15.66 -24.57 -14.16
CA GLN A 310 16.94 -25.26 -14.34
C GLN A 310 18.10 -24.31 -14.66
N ALA A 311 17.84 -22.99 -14.68
CA ALA A 311 18.90 -22.02 -14.93
C ALA A 311 19.89 -21.95 -13.75
N ASP A 312 21.16 -21.72 -14.05
CA ASP A 312 22.21 -21.66 -13.04
C ASP A 312 21.92 -20.67 -11.91
N ILE A 313 21.26 -19.53 -12.23
CA ILE A 313 20.85 -18.54 -11.23
C ILE A 313 19.83 -19.07 -10.20
N CYS A 314 19.17 -20.19 -10.49
CA CYS A 314 18.15 -20.79 -9.63
C CYS A 314 18.67 -21.99 -8.84
N ILE A 315 19.74 -22.65 -9.32
CA ILE A 315 20.28 -23.89 -8.74
C ILE A 315 21.67 -23.73 -8.14
N ASP A 316 22.40 -22.66 -8.51
CA ASP A 316 23.72 -22.33 -7.97
C ASP A 316 23.64 -21.07 -7.10
N ALA A 317 23.99 -21.22 -5.81
CA ALA A 317 23.95 -20.11 -4.84
C ALA A 317 24.85 -18.93 -5.25
N THR A 318 25.99 -19.19 -5.90
CA THR A 318 26.91 -18.13 -6.35
C THR A 318 26.27 -17.32 -7.47
N GLN A 319 25.63 -17.97 -8.44
CA GLN A 319 24.92 -17.29 -9.54
C GLN A 319 23.69 -16.54 -9.02
N SER A 320 22.95 -17.09 -8.05
CA SER A 320 21.84 -16.38 -7.38
C SER A 320 22.32 -15.08 -6.74
N GLN A 321 23.42 -15.12 -5.97
CA GLN A 321 23.99 -13.93 -5.32
C GLN A 321 24.50 -12.91 -6.35
N THR A 322 25.16 -13.37 -7.42
CA THR A 322 25.61 -12.51 -8.52
C THR A 322 24.46 -11.78 -9.16
N PHE A 323 23.33 -12.46 -9.39
CA PHE A 323 22.11 -11.86 -9.92
C PHE A 323 21.56 -10.78 -8.99
N LEU A 324 21.39 -11.07 -7.69
CA LEU A 324 20.86 -10.14 -6.69
C LEU A 324 21.74 -8.86 -6.60
N MET A 325 23.06 -9.04 -6.58
CA MET A 325 24.00 -7.91 -6.62
C MET A 325 23.92 -7.13 -7.93
N GLY A 326 23.85 -7.81 -9.06
CA GLY A 326 23.78 -7.19 -10.38
C GLY A 326 22.53 -6.32 -10.55
N VAL A 327 21.38 -6.80 -10.14
CA VAL A 327 20.12 -6.02 -10.14
C VAL A 327 20.23 -4.80 -9.23
N THR A 328 20.78 -4.96 -8.03
CA THR A 328 20.95 -3.86 -7.07
C THR A 328 21.89 -2.78 -7.62
N MET A 329 23.04 -3.18 -8.17
CA MET A 329 23.99 -2.26 -8.81
C MET A 329 23.38 -1.54 -10.02
N ALA A 330 22.71 -2.27 -10.90
CA ALA A 330 22.11 -1.69 -12.11
C ALA A 330 21.11 -0.59 -11.73
N ARG A 331 20.26 -0.82 -10.73
CA ARG A 331 19.31 0.18 -10.23
C ARG A 331 19.98 1.36 -9.53
N GLY A 332 21.04 1.11 -8.79
CA GLY A 332 21.85 2.18 -8.19
C GLY A 332 22.46 3.10 -9.24
N LEU A 333 23.01 2.53 -10.32
CA LEU A 333 23.63 3.30 -11.42
C LEU A 333 22.58 4.12 -12.21
N THR A 334 21.37 3.61 -12.36
CA THR A 334 20.29 4.33 -13.06
C THR A 334 19.51 5.27 -12.16
N MET A 335 19.85 5.39 -10.87
CA MET A 335 19.12 6.18 -9.87
C MET A 335 17.62 5.85 -9.85
N GLY A 336 17.27 4.57 -10.08
CA GLY A 336 15.88 4.12 -10.11
C GLY A 336 15.14 4.36 -11.44
N ALA A 337 15.82 4.85 -12.47
CA ALA A 337 15.21 4.93 -13.80
C ALA A 337 14.93 3.53 -14.36
N PRO A 338 13.82 3.33 -15.11
CA PRO A 338 13.44 2.04 -15.66
C PRO A 338 14.46 1.56 -16.68
N LEU A 339 14.87 0.30 -16.57
CA LEU A 339 15.87 -0.33 -17.44
C LEU A 339 15.24 -0.92 -18.72
N PHE A 340 13.98 -1.35 -18.64
CA PHE A 340 13.31 -2.11 -19.69
C PHE A 340 12.07 -1.37 -20.19
N GLY A 341 11.98 -1.16 -21.51
CA GLY A 341 10.81 -0.56 -22.15
C GLY A 341 9.69 -1.57 -22.41
N SER A 342 10.02 -2.86 -22.47
CA SER A 342 9.07 -3.93 -22.71
C SER A 342 9.48 -5.22 -22.01
N PRO A 343 8.54 -6.18 -21.76
CA PRO A 343 8.87 -7.50 -21.26
C PRO A 343 9.90 -8.23 -22.14
N ASN A 344 9.83 -8.05 -23.43
CA ASN A 344 10.78 -8.66 -24.38
C ASN A 344 12.23 -8.15 -24.19
N ASP A 345 12.42 -6.86 -23.87
CA ASP A 345 13.74 -6.31 -23.59
C ASP A 345 14.38 -6.98 -22.37
N PHE A 346 13.56 -7.26 -21.34
CA PHE A 346 14.01 -8.02 -20.16
C PHE A 346 14.41 -9.46 -20.55
N ILE A 347 13.56 -10.17 -21.30
CA ILE A 347 13.82 -11.54 -21.74
C ILE A 347 15.11 -11.61 -22.57
N GLN A 348 15.29 -10.71 -23.51
CA GLN A 348 16.52 -10.66 -24.32
C GLN A 348 17.76 -10.39 -23.48
N THR A 349 17.65 -9.52 -22.49
CA THR A 349 18.76 -9.25 -21.56
C THR A 349 19.12 -10.50 -20.76
N MET A 350 18.14 -11.21 -20.21
CA MET A 350 18.36 -12.43 -19.43
C MET A 350 18.92 -13.58 -20.28
N THR A 351 18.54 -13.67 -21.55
CA THR A 351 19.07 -14.67 -22.50
C THR A 351 20.46 -14.31 -23.06
N GLY A 352 21.09 -13.25 -22.55
CA GLY A 352 22.41 -12.77 -23.02
C GLY A 352 22.36 -11.99 -24.32
N LYS A 353 21.17 -11.71 -24.87
CA LYS A 353 20.92 -10.91 -26.06
C LYS A 353 20.62 -9.47 -25.67
N GLY A 354 20.46 -8.60 -26.66
CA GLY A 354 20.14 -7.19 -26.42
C GLY A 354 21.33 -6.37 -25.87
N GLN A 355 21.07 -5.12 -25.52
CA GLN A 355 22.13 -4.15 -25.17
C GLN A 355 22.76 -4.42 -23.78
N LEU A 356 21.96 -4.95 -22.83
CA LEU A 356 22.40 -5.21 -21.45
C LEU A 356 22.91 -6.64 -21.24
N GLY A 357 22.66 -7.56 -22.18
CA GLY A 357 23.12 -8.95 -22.07
C GLY A 357 24.64 -9.09 -21.90
N PRO A 358 25.48 -8.43 -22.74
CA PRO A 358 26.93 -8.44 -22.56
C PRO A 358 27.42 -7.84 -21.24
N VAL A 359 26.68 -6.87 -20.68
CA VAL A 359 26.99 -6.27 -19.38
C VAL A 359 26.80 -7.31 -18.27
N LEU A 360 25.68 -8.05 -18.28
CA LEU A 360 25.44 -9.12 -17.30
C LEU A 360 26.49 -10.23 -17.40
N ALA A 361 26.88 -10.60 -18.63
CA ALA A 361 27.96 -11.57 -18.84
C ALA A 361 29.31 -11.08 -18.29
N ALA A 362 29.63 -9.80 -18.40
CA ALA A 362 30.84 -9.22 -17.82
C ALA A 362 30.84 -9.26 -16.28
N PHE A 363 29.68 -9.28 -15.63
CA PHE A 363 29.54 -9.53 -14.20
C PHE A 363 29.59 -11.03 -13.82
N GLY A 364 29.84 -11.92 -14.77
CA GLY A 364 29.91 -13.37 -14.53
C GLY A 364 28.56 -14.07 -14.48
N MET A 365 27.49 -13.42 -14.90
CA MET A 365 26.16 -14.02 -14.94
C MET A 365 25.99 -14.85 -16.21
N LYS A 366 25.56 -16.10 -16.06
CA LYS A 366 25.27 -16.97 -17.21
C LYS A 366 23.93 -16.66 -17.84
N PRO A 367 23.80 -16.77 -19.18
CA PRO A 367 22.54 -16.57 -19.87
C PRO A 367 21.46 -17.55 -19.37
N VAL A 368 20.23 -17.07 -19.25
CA VAL A 368 19.08 -17.85 -18.81
C VAL A 368 18.36 -18.48 -20.00
N ALA A 369 18.12 -19.77 -19.97
CA ALA A 369 17.32 -20.48 -20.95
C ALA A 369 15.88 -20.67 -20.41
N PHE A 370 14.93 -19.86 -20.88
CA PHE A 370 13.53 -19.99 -20.50
C PHE A 370 12.89 -21.22 -21.16
N LYS A 371 11.99 -21.91 -20.45
CA LYS A 371 11.19 -23.01 -21.03
C LYS A 371 10.33 -22.51 -22.20
N SER A 372 9.73 -21.34 -22.06
CA SER A 372 8.97 -20.62 -23.09
C SER A 372 9.08 -19.13 -22.83
N GLU A 373 9.76 -18.39 -23.71
CA GLU A 373 9.87 -16.93 -23.62
C GLU A 373 8.50 -16.25 -23.73
N SER A 374 7.58 -16.80 -24.55
CA SER A 374 6.24 -16.22 -24.75
C SER A 374 5.35 -16.38 -23.51
N GLU A 375 5.35 -17.55 -22.87
CA GLU A 375 4.60 -17.75 -21.63
C GLU A 375 5.18 -16.96 -20.48
N PHE A 376 6.50 -16.94 -20.32
CA PHE A 376 7.17 -16.12 -19.35
C PHE A 376 6.86 -14.62 -19.52
N GLY A 377 6.81 -14.13 -20.79
CA GLY A 377 6.43 -12.75 -21.08
C GLY A 377 5.02 -12.36 -20.62
N LYS A 378 4.12 -13.34 -20.41
CA LYS A 378 2.77 -13.10 -19.88
C LYS A 378 2.75 -12.95 -18.35
N SER A 379 3.73 -13.47 -17.63
CA SER A 379 3.83 -13.35 -16.16
C SER A 379 4.49 -12.05 -15.71
N ILE A 380 5.16 -11.36 -16.61
CA ILE A 380 5.88 -10.11 -16.31
C ILE A 380 5.26 -8.89 -16.96
N SER A 381 5.58 -7.72 -16.44
CA SER A 381 5.18 -6.40 -16.95
C SER A 381 6.35 -5.42 -16.85
N THR A 382 6.26 -4.31 -17.54
CA THR A 382 7.12 -3.12 -17.35
C THR A 382 6.31 -1.92 -16.84
N GLU A 383 5.03 -2.15 -16.55
CA GLU A 383 4.11 -1.13 -16.04
C GLU A 383 3.40 -1.62 -14.78
N SER A 384 3.17 -0.70 -13.86
CA SER A 384 2.41 -0.91 -12.63
C SER A 384 1.13 -0.09 -12.63
N LYS A 385 0.07 -0.67 -12.06
CA LYS A 385 -1.28 -0.10 -11.99
C LYS A 385 -1.88 -0.11 -10.58
N VAL A 386 -1.34 -0.91 -9.67
CA VAL A 386 -1.88 -1.04 -8.31
C VAL A 386 -0.81 -0.64 -7.30
N PHE A 387 -1.20 0.25 -6.39
CA PHE A 387 -0.28 0.83 -5.42
C PHE A 387 -0.90 0.85 -4.02
N SER A 388 -0.13 0.43 -3.02
CA SER A 388 -0.43 0.68 -1.61
C SER A 388 0.20 1.99 -1.18
N VAL A 389 -0.59 2.82 -0.51
CA VAL A 389 -0.17 4.11 0.03
C VAL A 389 -0.27 4.04 1.55
N TYR A 390 0.86 4.09 2.23
CA TYR A 390 0.95 4.20 3.68
C TYR A 390 1.25 5.66 4.02
N ALA A 391 0.28 6.35 4.59
CA ALA A 391 0.39 7.74 4.97
C ALA A 391 0.20 7.90 6.47
N VAL A 392 1.10 8.63 7.12
CA VAL A 392 0.99 8.98 8.54
C VAL A 392 0.87 10.48 8.66
N GLY A 393 -0.25 10.95 9.15
CA GLY A 393 -0.43 12.34 9.52
C GLY A 393 0.08 12.57 10.93
N VAL A 394 0.86 13.62 11.11
CA VAL A 394 1.47 13.99 12.38
C VAL A 394 1.10 15.41 12.74
N LYS A 395 0.49 15.59 13.91
CA LYS A 395 0.16 16.91 14.48
C LYS A 395 0.96 17.15 15.74
N LYS A 396 1.75 18.23 15.75
CA LYS A 396 2.47 18.66 16.93
C LYS A 396 1.61 19.59 17.79
N SER A 397 1.48 19.27 19.08
CA SER A 397 0.79 20.08 20.07
C SER A 397 1.77 20.43 21.20
N GLY A 398 2.30 21.65 21.17
CA GLY A 398 3.31 22.09 22.13
C GLY A 398 4.68 21.43 21.92
N ILE A 399 5.53 21.43 22.97
CA ILE A 399 6.95 21.10 22.84
C ILE A 399 7.20 19.58 22.78
N LYS A 400 6.32 18.74 23.34
CA LYS A 400 6.59 17.29 23.52
C LYS A 400 5.46 16.37 23.08
N ARG A 401 4.33 16.88 22.61
CA ARG A 401 3.20 16.06 22.24
C ARG A 401 3.04 16.00 20.73
N GLU A 402 3.08 14.81 20.18
CA GLU A 402 2.74 14.52 18.77
C GLU A 402 1.55 13.55 18.75
N THR A 403 0.55 13.84 17.96
CA THR A 403 -0.55 12.93 17.62
C THR A 403 -0.28 12.40 16.22
N ARG A 404 -0.33 11.07 16.07
CA ARG A 404 -0.07 10.37 14.81
C ARG A 404 -1.28 9.54 14.45
N VAL A 405 -1.70 9.60 13.20
CA VAL A 405 -2.78 8.78 12.63
C VAL A 405 -2.27 8.19 11.33
N SER A 406 -2.35 6.87 11.22
CA SER A 406 -1.93 6.14 10.02
C SER A 406 -3.12 5.86 9.12
N VAL A 407 -2.93 5.95 7.83
CA VAL A 407 -3.88 5.56 6.79
C VAL A 407 -3.18 4.63 5.81
N HIS A 408 -3.74 3.45 5.61
CA HIS A 408 -3.37 2.54 4.53
C HIS A 408 -4.47 2.52 3.48
N ALA A 409 -4.12 2.86 2.25
CA ALA A 409 -5.04 2.83 1.11
C ALA A 409 -4.41 2.07 -0.05
N VAL A 410 -5.17 1.20 -0.71
CA VAL A 410 -4.75 0.57 -1.96
C VAL A 410 -5.52 1.19 -3.12
N VAL A 411 -4.79 1.63 -4.12
CA VAL A 411 -5.32 2.38 -5.26
C VAL A 411 -5.06 1.63 -6.56
N ASP A 412 -6.13 1.38 -7.33
CA ASP A 412 -6.10 0.71 -8.62
C ASP A 412 -6.29 1.70 -9.77
N PHE A 413 -5.34 1.71 -10.71
CA PHE A 413 -5.34 2.52 -11.93
C PHE A 413 -5.62 1.71 -13.19
N GLN A 414 -5.99 0.42 -13.11
CA GLN A 414 -6.16 -0.43 -14.30
C GLN A 414 -7.19 0.11 -15.29
N ARG A 415 -8.28 0.67 -14.79
CA ARG A 415 -9.41 1.17 -15.60
C ARG A 415 -9.53 2.70 -15.58
N THR A 416 -8.48 3.38 -15.17
CA THR A 416 -8.48 4.84 -15.05
C THR A 416 -7.98 5.49 -16.35
N PRO A 417 -8.72 6.44 -16.92
CA PRO A 417 -8.22 7.22 -18.05
C PRO A 417 -7.06 8.12 -17.61
N SER A 418 -6.13 8.39 -18.51
CA SER A 418 -5.05 9.34 -18.24
C SER A 418 -5.60 10.76 -18.08
N LEU A 419 -4.88 11.61 -17.33
CA LEU A 419 -5.24 13.03 -17.18
C LEU A 419 -5.37 13.76 -18.53
N ALA A 420 -4.54 13.38 -19.52
CA ALA A 420 -4.61 13.93 -20.87
C ALA A 420 -5.91 13.54 -21.60
N GLN A 421 -6.42 12.32 -21.39
CA GLN A 421 -7.68 11.84 -21.97
C GLN A 421 -8.91 12.42 -21.28
N ALA A 422 -8.78 12.79 -20.01
CA ALA A 422 -9.85 13.36 -19.22
C ALA A 422 -9.99 14.90 -19.37
N ASN A 423 -9.16 15.54 -20.20
CA ASN A 423 -9.26 16.97 -20.42
C ASN A 423 -10.54 17.32 -21.20
N PRO A 424 -11.53 17.98 -20.58
CA PRO A 424 -12.79 18.31 -21.23
C PRO A 424 -12.61 19.28 -22.41
N PHE A 425 -11.54 20.09 -22.39
CA PHE A 425 -11.22 20.99 -23.51
C PHE A 425 -10.65 20.24 -24.72
N ALA A 426 -9.92 19.14 -24.51
CA ALA A 426 -9.45 18.28 -25.60
C ALA A 426 -10.63 17.53 -26.26
N ALA A 427 -11.61 17.06 -25.46
CA ALA A 427 -12.84 16.46 -25.96
C ALA A 427 -13.70 17.48 -26.74
N LEU A 428 -13.78 18.72 -26.28
CA LEU A 428 -14.50 19.79 -26.98
C LEU A 428 -13.79 20.20 -28.30
N ALA A 429 -12.47 20.24 -28.33
CA ALA A 429 -11.67 20.51 -29.51
C ALA A 429 -11.78 19.37 -30.54
N ALA A 430 -11.80 18.13 -30.12
CA ALA A 430 -12.04 16.95 -30.97
C ALA A 430 -13.47 16.94 -31.55
N ALA A 431 -14.47 17.34 -30.77
CA ALA A 431 -15.86 17.47 -31.22
C ALA A 431 -16.06 18.64 -32.19
N ALA A 432 -15.26 19.71 -32.08
CA ALA A 432 -15.33 20.86 -33.00
C ALA A 432 -14.60 20.62 -34.34
N GLY A 433 -13.75 19.59 -34.44
CA GLY A 433 -12.92 19.29 -35.61
C GLY A 433 -13.38 18.16 -36.54
N THR A 434 -14.46 17.44 -36.23
CA THR A 434 -14.96 16.37 -37.10
C THR A 434 -16.38 16.63 -37.57
N PRO A 435 -16.66 16.71 -38.88
CA PRO A 435 -18.02 16.69 -39.39
C PRO A 435 -18.61 15.31 -39.14
N SER A 436 -19.53 15.24 -38.19
CA SER A 436 -20.27 14.01 -37.83
C SER A 436 -21.10 13.55 -39.02
N ALA A 437 -20.78 12.38 -39.55
CA ALA A 437 -21.72 11.64 -40.40
C ALA A 437 -22.86 11.13 -39.47
N ALA A 438 -24.02 11.73 -39.61
CA ALA A 438 -25.22 11.37 -38.87
C ALA A 438 -25.69 9.96 -39.30
N ALA A 439 -25.57 8.99 -38.39
CA ALA A 439 -26.26 7.72 -38.50
C ALA A 439 -27.66 7.91 -37.86
N SER A 440 -28.68 7.72 -38.67
CA SER A 440 -30.11 7.75 -38.34
C SER A 440 -30.47 6.60 -37.40
N ALA A 441 -30.88 6.89 -36.19
CA ALA A 441 -31.58 5.98 -35.29
C ALA A 441 -33.08 6.36 -35.23
N PRO A 442 -34.01 5.37 -35.16
CA PRO A 442 -35.46 5.61 -35.11
C PRO A 442 -35.89 6.20 -33.76
N PRO A 443 -36.99 6.98 -33.71
CA PRO A 443 -37.41 7.71 -32.51
C PRO A 443 -38.00 6.76 -31.44
N PRO A 444 -37.69 6.99 -30.15
CA PRO A 444 -38.28 6.23 -29.04
C PRO A 444 -39.67 6.76 -28.67
N ASN A 445 -40.57 5.86 -28.24
CA ASN A 445 -41.92 6.12 -27.78
C ASN A 445 -41.96 7.09 -26.55
N THR A 446 -42.94 8.01 -26.61
CA THR A 446 -43.08 9.19 -25.74
C THR A 446 -44.06 8.98 -24.59
N GLU A 447 -43.83 8.06 -23.62
CA GLU A 447 -44.71 7.96 -22.45
C GLU A 447 -44.06 7.89 -21.06
N ASN A 448 -42.76 8.14 -20.93
CA ASN A 448 -42.11 8.21 -19.59
C ASN A 448 -41.04 9.30 -19.49
N LEU A 449 -41.29 10.48 -20.09
CA LEU A 449 -40.25 11.48 -20.33
C LEU A 449 -40.09 12.56 -19.24
N GLN A 450 -40.92 12.65 -18.20
CA GLN A 450 -40.80 13.77 -17.24
C GLN A 450 -39.95 13.50 -15.99
N ALA A 451 -39.81 12.29 -15.52
CA ALA A 451 -38.97 11.96 -14.35
C ALA A 451 -37.51 11.66 -14.72
N ASN A 452 -37.25 11.17 -15.95
CA ASN A 452 -35.91 10.86 -16.44
C ASN A 452 -35.20 12.05 -17.12
N ALA A 453 -35.99 13.09 -17.57
CA ALA A 453 -35.42 14.24 -18.26
C ALA A 453 -34.60 15.16 -17.37
N THR A 454 -34.93 15.28 -16.07
CA THR A 454 -34.17 16.08 -15.12
C THR A 454 -32.88 15.44 -14.70
N SER A 455 -32.84 14.13 -14.49
CA SER A 455 -31.60 13.38 -14.17
C SER A 455 -30.69 13.22 -15.40
N ALA A 456 -31.26 13.01 -16.58
CA ALA A 456 -30.52 12.95 -17.84
C ALA A 456 -29.95 14.33 -18.25
N ALA A 457 -30.71 15.42 -18.05
CA ALA A 457 -30.27 16.79 -18.31
C ALA A 457 -29.20 17.25 -17.29
N LEU A 458 -29.32 16.85 -16.01
CA LEU A 458 -28.29 17.08 -15.00
C LEU A 458 -27.01 16.26 -15.29
N ASN A 459 -27.13 15.01 -15.70
CA ASN A 459 -25.98 14.19 -16.11
C ASN A 459 -25.35 14.65 -17.42
N ALA A 460 -26.10 15.26 -18.33
CA ALA A 460 -25.58 15.87 -19.54
C ALA A 460 -24.94 17.25 -19.31
N ALA A 461 -25.46 18.01 -18.34
CA ALA A 461 -24.94 19.34 -17.98
C ALA A 461 -23.65 19.21 -17.08
N PHE A 462 -23.53 18.12 -16.32
CA PHE A 462 -22.33 17.79 -15.55
C PHE A 462 -21.90 16.37 -15.89
N PRO A 463 -21.23 16.18 -17.05
CA PRO A 463 -20.63 14.89 -17.34
C PRO A 463 -19.71 14.55 -16.16
N GLN A 464 -19.98 13.44 -15.48
CA GLN A 464 -19.12 12.99 -14.38
C GLN A 464 -17.70 12.93 -14.93
N MET A 465 -16.82 13.81 -14.44
CA MET A 465 -15.42 13.77 -14.86
C MET A 465 -14.90 12.36 -14.54
N PRO A 466 -14.31 11.67 -15.51
CA PRO A 466 -13.79 10.33 -15.25
C PRO A 466 -12.78 10.43 -14.10
N VAL A 467 -12.87 9.50 -13.16
CA VAL A 467 -11.97 9.45 -12.01
C VAL A 467 -10.57 9.12 -12.53
N THR A 468 -9.73 10.14 -12.67
CA THR A 468 -8.35 10.01 -13.16
C THR A 468 -7.34 9.65 -12.07
N ALA A 469 -7.76 9.78 -10.80
CA ALA A 469 -6.90 9.58 -9.63
C ALA A 469 -6.91 8.14 -9.08
N GLY A 470 -7.29 7.15 -9.89
CA GLY A 470 -7.40 5.76 -9.46
C GLY A 470 -8.60 5.47 -8.55
N HIS A 471 -8.96 4.19 -8.44
CA HIS A 471 -10.02 3.74 -7.53
C HIS A 471 -9.40 3.22 -6.24
N ILE A 472 -9.88 3.68 -5.09
CA ILE A 472 -9.48 3.12 -3.80
C ILE A 472 -10.25 1.81 -3.62
N ILE A 473 -9.53 0.68 -3.59
CA ILE A 473 -10.08 -0.66 -3.43
C ILE A 473 -9.96 -1.17 -1.98
N TYR A 474 -9.07 -0.58 -1.20
CA TYR A 474 -8.92 -0.84 0.23
C TYR A 474 -8.59 0.46 0.96
N TYR A 475 -9.15 0.61 2.17
CA TYR A 475 -8.92 1.79 2.99
C TYR A 475 -9.06 1.45 4.47
N ARG A 476 -8.02 1.78 5.26
CA ARG A 476 -7.98 1.57 6.72
C ARG A 476 -7.34 2.76 7.42
N VAL A 477 -7.91 3.16 8.53
CA VAL A 477 -7.37 4.20 9.44
C VAL A 477 -6.97 3.51 10.75
N GLU A 478 -5.76 3.83 11.24
CA GLU A 478 -5.19 3.26 12.49
C GLU A 478 -4.67 4.35 13.42
#